data_66c1712b6d1ae9ec623edd9b26d70e25
#
_entry.id   66c1712b6d1ae9ec623edd9b26d70e25
#
_cell.length_a   1.000
_cell.length_b   1.000
_cell.length_c   1.000
_cell.angle_alpha   90.00
_cell.angle_beta   90.00
_cell.angle_gamma   90.00
#
_symmetry.space_group_name_H-M   'P 1'
#
loop_
_entity.id
_entity.type
_entity.pdbx_description
1 polymer ?
#
loop_
_entity_poly.entity_id
_entity_poly.type
_entity_poly.pdbx_seq_one_letter_code
_entity_poly.pdbx_strand_id
1 'polypeptide(L)'
;MKRRICTLLTALLLITACAGASLPERAAAADTAAEVEENIKYVALTFDDGPSPRCTPQLLDGLKERGVHATFFVVGCQVVKDPDIVTRMAAEGHQVGNHSYDHKALDQLSAQEAAQDMRKNDQLLCELLGEGDYWVRPPYGLLSEEESSALTVPIINWSVDTEDWKSKDAGKILDIIYRDTGDGDIILLHDRYRNSVSAALQAVDHLQQQGYRFVTVAELLALRGITPEGGVTYRQAK
;
A
#
# COMPACT_ATOMS: atom_id res chain seq x y z
N MET A 1 -57.50 -24.72 59.21
CA MET A 1 -57.25 -24.30 60.64
C MET A 1 -55.75 -24.27 60.91
N LYS A 2 -55.34 -23.33 61.68
CA LYS A 2 -54.02 -22.99 62.27
C LYS A 2 -53.16 -22.04 61.42
N ARG A 3 -53.35 -20.75 61.72
CA ARG A 3 -52.45 -19.63 61.52
C ARG A 3 -51.15 -19.85 62.28
N ARG A 4 -50.02 -19.58 61.72
CA ARG A 4 -48.82 -19.20 62.47
C ARG A 4 -48.24 -17.92 61.86
N ILE A 5 -48.24 -16.90 62.70
CA ILE A 5 -47.63 -15.60 62.59
C ILE A 5 -46.14 -15.80 62.79
N CYS A 6 -45.35 -15.26 61.96
CA CYS A 6 -43.89 -15.15 62.19
C CYS A 6 -43.42 -13.73 61.90
N THR A 7 -42.83 -13.20 62.89
CA THR A 7 -42.45 -11.83 63.23
C THR A 7 -41.37 -11.30 62.24
N LEU A 8 -41.52 -10.05 61.80
CA LEU A 8 -40.50 -9.26 61.14
C LEU A 8 -39.39 -8.91 62.14
N LEU A 9 -38.14 -9.24 61.74
CA LEU A 9 -36.96 -8.62 62.31
C LEU A 9 -36.37 -7.71 61.26
N THR A 10 -36.44 -6.39 61.49
CA THR A 10 -35.77 -5.34 60.73
C THR A 10 -34.28 -5.30 61.14
N ALA A 11 -33.41 -5.72 60.25
CA ALA A 11 -31.97 -5.50 60.39
C ALA A 11 -31.60 -4.23 59.63
N LEU A 12 -31.22 -3.20 60.37
CA LEU A 12 -30.67 -1.94 59.83
C LEU A 12 -29.22 -2.16 59.45
N LEU A 13 -28.95 -2.25 58.16
CA LEU A 13 -27.55 -2.30 57.61
C LEU A 13 -27.06 -0.86 57.37
N LEU A 14 -26.12 -0.42 58.19
CA LEU A 14 -25.32 0.78 57.92
C LEU A 14 -24.44 0.51 56.70
N ILE A 15 -24.67 1.19 55.58
CA ILE A 15 -23.78 1.25 54.45
C ILE A 15 -22.78 2.39 54.67
N THR A 16 -21.58 2.04 55.08
CA THR A 16 -20.41 2.96 55.04
C THR A 16 -20.00 3.18 53.59
N ALA A 17 -20.17 4.40 53.13
CA ALA A 17 -19.67 4.84 51.82
C ALA A 17 -18.15 4.93 51.86
N CYS A 18 -17.46 3.96 51.27
CA CYS A 18 -16.06 4.11 50.87
C CYS A 18 -16.03 4.90 49.55
N ALA A 19 -15.72 6.19 49.64
CA ALA A 19 -15.31 6.99 48.49
C ALA A 19 -13.93 6.53 48.06
N GLY A 20 -13.88 5.55 47.16
CA GLY A 20 -12.66 5.15 46.45
C GLY A 20 -12.46 6.06 45.26
N ALA A 21 -11.59 7.05 45.39
CA ALA A 21 -11.07 7.80 44.28
C ALA A 21 -10.19 6.89 43.39
N SER A 22 -10.63 6.57 42.20
CA SER A 22 -9.77 5.98 41.18
C SER A 22 -10.34 6.23 39.77
N LEU A 23 -10.04 7.40 39.22
CA LEU A 23 -10.14 7.66 37.78
C LEU A 23 -9.17 8.80 37.35
N PRO A 24 -7.82 8.55 37.28
CA PRO A 24 -7.04 9.22 36.26
C PRO A 24 -6.37 8.27 35.29
N GLU A 25 -6.23 6.96 35.61
CA GLU A 25 -5.39 6.04 34.79
C GLU A 25 -6.01 5.65 33.47
N ARG A 26 -7.34 5.64 33.37
CA ARG A 26 -8.07 5.28 32.14
C ARG A 26 -8.16 6.44 31.13
N ALA A 27 -8.13 7.68 31.60
CA ALA A 27 -8.10 8.87 30.74
C ALA A 27 -6.70 9.07 30.14
N ALA A 28 -5.63 8.87 30.90
CA ALA A 28 -4.25 8.98 30.41
C ALA A 28 -3.89 7.89 29.38
N ALA A 29 -4.42 6.66 29.52
CA ALA A 29 -4.21 5.59 28.54
C ALA A 29 -4.99 5.83 27.22
N ALA A 30 -6.15 6.48 27.28
CA ALA A 30 -6.92 6.85 26.08
C ALA A 30 -6.28 8.02 25.34
N ASP A 31 -5.75 9.03 26.03
CA ASP A 31 -5.03 10.15 25.44
C ASP A 31 -3.71 9.70 24.78
N THR A 32 -2.96 8.81 25.42
CA THR A 32 -1.72 8.26 24.81
C THR A 32 -1.99 7.37 23.61
N ALA A 33 -3.11 6.62 23.60
CA ALA A 33 -3.49 5.82 22.45
C ALA A 33 -3.92 6.72 21.26
N ALA A 34 -4.68 7.78 21.53
CA ALA A 34 -5.07 8.76 20.50
C ALA A 34 -3.87 9.54 19.95
N GLU A 35 -2.91 9.96 20.80
CA GLU A 35 -1.67 10.61 20.38
C GLU A 35 -0.76 9.68 19.55
N VAL A 36 -0.78 8.36 19.81
CA VAL A 36 -0.02 7.36 19.04
C VAL A 36 -0.66 7.14 17.67
N GLU A 37 -2.00 7.15 17.56
CA GLU A 37 -2.68 7.05 16.26
C GLU A 37 -2.50 8.32 15.39
N GLU A 38 -2.42 9.50 16.00
CA GLU A 38 -2.27 10.78 15.29
C GLU A 38 -0.86 10.96 14.66
N ASN A 39 0.14 10.15 15.05
CA ASN A 39 1.53 10.25 14.59
C ASN A 39 1.99 9.11 13.67
N ILE A 40 1.08 8.23 13.21
CA ILE A 40 1.45 7.15 12.30
C ILE A 40 1.71 7.72 10.91
N LYS A 41 2.93 7.49 10.40
CA LYS A 41 3.31 7.83 9.04
C LYS A 41 3.01 6.66 8.11
N TYR A 42 2.39 6.94 6.98
CA TYR A 42 2.08 5.94 5.96
C TYR A 42 2.88 6.20 4.69
N VAL A 43 3.32 5.13 4.03
CA VAL A 43 4.06 5.20 2.78
C VAL A 43 3.69 4.03 1.89
N ALA A 44 3.63 4.26 0.58
CA ALA A 44 3.43 3.19 -0.40
C ALA A 44 4.76 2.84 -1.08
N LEU A 45 5.15 1.57 -0.94
CA LEU A 45 6.27 1.00 -1.69
C LEU A 45 5.73 0.43 -3.00
N THR A 46 6.29 0.86 -4.14
CA THR A 46 5.79 0.45 -5.45
C THR A 46 6.90 -0.08 -6.33
N PHE A 47 6.57 -1.11 -7.14
CA PHE A 47 7.52 -1.79 -8.01
C PHE A 47 7.00 -1.86 -9.43
N ASP A 48 7.83 -1.48 -10.40
CA ASP A 48 7.53 -1.47 -11.82
C ASP A 48 8.28 -2.59 -12.57
N ASP A 49 7.87 -2.86 -13.80
CA ASP A 49 8.50 -3.74 -14.79
C ASP A 49 8.41 -5.25 -14.53
N GLY A 50 7.89 -5.67 -13.39
CA GLY A 50 7.70 -7.10 -13.06
C GLY A 50 6.60 -7.80 -13.87
N PRO A 51 6.40 -9.09 -13.58
CA PRO A 51 7.17 -9.93 -12.68
C PRO A 51 8.56 -10.31 -13.22
N SER A 52 9.51 -10.52 -12.32
CA SER A 52 10.83 -11.07 -12.64
C SER A 52 11.03 -12.39 -11.88
N PRO A 53 11.16 -13.53 -12.57
CA PRO A 53 11.29 -14.82 -11.89
C PRO A 53 12.56 -14.94 -11.03
N ARG A 54 13.53 -14.05 -11.22
CA ARG A 54 14.79 -14.03 -10.47
C ARG A 54 14.74 -13.20 -9.18
N CYS A 55 13.85 -12.20 -9.14
CA CYS A 55 13.87 -11.19 -8.09
C CYS A 55 12.54 -11.07 -7.37
N THR A 56 11.42 -11.08 -8.08
CA THR A 56 10.09 -10.88 -7.50
C THR A 56 9.73 -11.92 -6.43
N PRO A 57 10.00 -13.23 -6.58
CA PRO A 57 9.72 -14.19 -5.53
C PRO A 57 10.45 -13.89 -4.22
N GLN A 58 11.73 -13.51 -4.31
CA GLN A 58 12.53 -13.14 -3.14
C GLN A 58 12.01 -11.85 -2.48
N LEU A 59 11.54 -10.89 -3.26
CA LEU A 59 10.92 -9.68 -2.75
C LEU A 59 9.63 -10.00 -1.99
N LEU A 60 8.75 -10.82 -2.56
CA LEU A 60 7.50 -11.25 -1.92
C LEU A 60 7.76 -11.99 -0.60
N ASP A 61 8.73 -12.92 -0.57
CA ASP A 61 9.14 -13.59 0.67
C ASP A 61 9.55 -12.57 1.74
N GLY A 62 10.41 -11.62 1.37
CA GLY A 62 10.91 -10.60 2.30
C GLY A 62 9.85 -9.61 2.77
N LEU A 63 8.89 -9.22 1.93
CA LEU A 63 7.75 -8.38 2.32
C LEU A 63 6.82 -9.13 3.28
N LYS A 64 6.54 -10.40 3.00
CA LYS A 64 5.73 -11.27 3.86
C LYS A 64 6.33 -11.46 5.25
N GLU A 65 7.65 -11.69 5.33
CA GLU A 65 8.38 -11.81 6.61
C GLU A 65 8.24 -10.54 7.47
N ARG A 66 8.07 -9.37 6.84
CA ARG A 66 7.93 -8.07 7.49
C ARG A 66 6.49 -7.62 7.71
N GLY A 67 5.51 -8.43 7.24
CA GLY A 67 4.09 -8.09 7.30
C GLY A 67 3.74 -6.83 6.50
N VAL A 68 4.38 -6.63 5.35
CA VAL A 68 4.26 -5.42 4.51
C VAL A 68 3.54 -5.74 3.21
N HIS A 69 2.56 -4.91 2.86
CA HIS A 69 1.96 -4.89 1.53
C HIS A 69 2.59 -3.79 0.66
N ALA A 70 2.61 -4.03 -0.64
CA ALA A 70 3.15 -3.12 -1.65
C ALA A 70 2.23 -3.07 -2.87
N THR A 71 2.54 -2.18 -3.83
CA THR A 71 1.85 -2.13 -5.12
C THR A 71 2.81 -2.50 -6.24
N PHE A 72 2.40 -3.41 -7.11
CA PHE A 72 3.18 -3.88 -8.26
C PHE A 72 2.49 -3.44 -9.55
N PHE A 73 3.16 -2.64 -10.37
CA PHE A 73 2.72 -2.29 -11.71
C PHE A 73 3.40 -3.23 -12.71
N VAL A 74 2.64 -4.21 -13.19
CA VAL A 74 3.18 -5.33 -13.96
C VAL A 74 3.06 -5.11 -15.46
N VAL A 75 4.08 -5.53 -16.21
CA VAL A 75 4.15 -5.46 -17.68
C VAL A 75 3.53 -6.73 -18.27
N GLY A 76 2.54 -6.60 -19.14
CA GLY A 76 1.76 -7.72 -19.65
C GLY A 76 2.59 -8.80 -20.32
N CYS A 77 3.60 -8.45 -21.11
CA CYS A 77 4.49 -9.44 -21.73
C CYS A 77 5.36 -10.23 -20.72
N GLN A 78 5.52 -9.73 -19.49
CA GLN A 78 6.14 -10.49 -18.38
C GLN A 78 5.10 -11.31 -17.63
N VAL A 79 3.87 -10.79 -17.46
CA VAL A 79 2.75 -11.53 -16.85
C VAL A 79 2.48 -12.84 -17.61
N VAL A 80 2.49 -12.81 -18.95
CA VAL A 80 2.31 -14.03 -19.79
C VAL A 80 3.36 -15.08 -19.52
N LYS A 81 4.59 -14.67 -19.17
CA LYS A 81 5.71 -15.62 -18.91
C LYS A 81 5.66 -16.23 -17.51
N ASP A 82 5.25 -15.43 -16.53
CA ASP A 82 5.32 -15.78 -15.12
C ASP A 82 3.99 -15.46 -14.39
N PRO A 83 2.81 -15.98 -14.84
CA PRO A 83 1.51 -15.62 -14.29
C PRO A 83 1.35 -16.02 -12.83
N ASP A 84 1.98 -17.12 -12.41
CA ASP A 84 1.90 -17.61 -11.03
C ASP A 84 2.47 -16.60 -10.02
N ILE A 85 3.48 -15.81 -10.42
CA ILE A 85 4.05 -14.78 -9.57
C ILE A 85 3.03 -13.66 -9.34
N VAL A 86 2.30 -13.25 -10.38
CA VAL A 86 1.27 -12.22 -10.28
C VAL A 86 0.07 -12.69 -9.44
N THR A 87 -0.34 -13.94 -9.63
CA THR A 87 -1.36 -14.58 -8.78
C THR A 87 -0.91 -14.60 -7.31
N ARG A 88 0.36 -14.88 -7.06
CA ARG A 88 0.94 -14.84 -5.72
C ARG A 88 0.94 -13.42 -5.12
N MET A 89 1.27 -12.38 -5.91
CA MET A 89 1.19 -10.98 -5.45
C MET A 89 -0.20 -10.67 -4.89
N ALA A 90 -1.26 -10.96 -5.67
CA ALA A 90 -2.64 -10.73 -5.26
C ALA A 90 -3.04 -11.57 -4.03
N ALA A 91 -2.67 -12.87 -4.01
CA ALA A 91 -2.99 -13.78 -2.90
C ALA A 91 -2.31 -13.39 -1.59
N GLU A 92 -1.17 -12.70 -1.64
CA GLU A 92 -0.45 -12.21 -0.46
C GLU A 92 -0.87 -10.78 -0.05
N GLY A 93 -1.94 -10.22 -0.67
CA GLY A 93 -2.53 -8.93 -0.27
C GLY A 93 -1.87 -7.71 -0.91
N HIS A 94 -0.98 -7.89 -1.87
CA HIS A 94 -0.41 -6.78 -2.61
C HIS A 94 -1.41 -6.24 -3.65
N GLN A 95 -1.35 -4.94 -3.92
CA GLN A 95 -2.07 -4.35 -5.03
C GLN A 95 -1.33 -4.63 -6.34
N VAL A 96 -2.06 -5.11 -7.35
CA VAL A 96 -1.56 -5.27 -8.71
C VAL A 96 -2.13 -4.16 -9.59
N GLY A 97 -1.28 -3.50 -10.35
CA GLY A 97 -1.64 -2.47 -11.32
C GLY A 97 -1.10 -2.76 -12.70
N ASN A 98 -1.54 -1.96 -13.66
CA ASN A 98 -1.24 -2.09 -15.08
C ASN A 98 -0.08 -1.18 -15.49
N HIS A 99 1.02 -1.77 -16.00
CA HIS A 99 2.18 -1.04 -16.52
C HIS A 99 2.35 -1.19 -18.04
N SER A 100 1.23 -1.14 -18.77
CA SER A 100 1.12 -1.44 -20.20
C SER A 100 1.47 -2.89 -20.56
N TYR A 101 1.28 -3.28 -21.82
CA TYR A 101 1.61 -4.65 -22.25
C TYR A 101 3.05 -4.80 -22.69
N ASP A 102 3.57 -3.87 -23.52
CA ASP A 102 4.90 -3.96 -24.14
C ASP A 102 5.94 -3.01 -23.52
N HIS A 103 5.57 -2.21 -22.50
CA HIS A 103 6.41 -1.17 -21.89
C HIS A 103 6.96 -0.16 -22.90
N LYS A 104 6.13 0.27 -23.86
CA LYS A 104 6.48 1.33 -24.79
C LYS A 104 6.27 2.71 -24.17
N ALA A 105 6.98 3.72 -24.65
CA ALA A 105 6.69 5.12 -24.31
C ALA A 105 5.34 5.49 -24.94
N LEU A 106 4.29 5.51 -24.12
CA LEU A 106 2.90 5.67 -24.58
C LEU A 106 2.68 7.03 -25.24
N ASP A 107 3.29 8.09 -24.70
CA ASP A 107 3.26 9.45 -25.23
C ASP A 107 3.86 9.62 -26.63
N GLN A 108 4.53 8.58 -27.15
CA GLN A 108 5.10 8.54 -28.52
C GLN A 108 4.25 7.71 -29.47
N LEU A 109 3.18 7.10 -29.00
CA LEU A 109 2.24 6.31 -29.80
C LEU A 109 1.05 7.19 -30.20
N SER A 110 0.23 6.73 -31.14
CA SER A 110 -1.10 7.30 -31.29
C SER A 110 -1.98 6.92 -30.07
N ALA A 111 -2.94 7.77 -29.71
CA ALA A 111 -3.86 7.50 -28.59
C ALA A 111 -4.56 6.14 -28.74
N GLN A 112 -4.84 5.71 -29.98
CA GLN A 112 -5.43 4.39 -30.24
C GLN A 112 -4.45 3.24 -29.90
N GLU A 113 -3.19 3.34 -30.28
CA GLU A 113 -2.16 2.33 -30.01
C GLU A 113 -1.85 2.26 -28.51
N ALA A 114 -1.69 3.41 -27.83
CA ALA A 114 -1.50 3.49 -26.40
C ALA A 114 -2.67 2.84 -25.63
N ALA A 115 -3.89 3.20 -25.99
CA ALA A 115 -5.09 2.60 -25.40
C ALA A 115 -5.22 1.10 -25.68
N GLN A 116 -4.77 0.62 -26.85
CA GLN A 116 -4.78 -0.81 -27.17
C GLN A 116 -3.76 -1.58 -26.34
N ASP A 117 -2.54 -1.03 -26.18
CA ASP A 117 -1.49 -1.65 -25.37
C ASP A 117 -1.92 -1.80 -23.90
N MET A 118 -2.49 -0.74 -23.35
CA MET A 118 -3.00 -0.75 -21.98
C MET A 118 -4.18 -1.70 -21.78
N ARG A 119 -5.17 -1.69 -22.67
CA ARG A 119 -6.32 -2.62 -22.60
C ARG A 119 -5.89 -4.08 -22.71
N LYS A 120 -4.86 -4.37 -23.51
CA LYS A 120 -4.34 -5.74 -23.65
C LYS A 120 -3.81 -6.29 -22.33
N ASN A 121 -3.11 -5.47 -21.55
CA ASN A 121 -2.66 -5.89 -20.22
C ASN A 121 -3.80 -5.95 -19.22
N ASP A 122 -4.75 -5.00 -19.28
CA ASP A 122 -5.93 -4.99 -18.42
C ASP A 122 -6.77 -6.27 -18.58
N GLN A 123 -7.06 -6.67 -19.82
CA GLN A 123 -7.75 -7.93 -20.11
C GLN A 123 -7.01 -9.14 -19.57
N LEU A 124 -5.68 -9.18 -19.70
CA LEU A 124 -4.85 -10.25 -19.16
C LEU A 124 -4.93 -10.32 -17.63
N LEU A 125 -4.92 -9.19 -16.95
CA LEU A 125 -5.07 -9.12 -15.50
C LEU A 125 -6.48 -9.56 -15.05
N CYS A 126 -7.52 -9.14 -15.76
CA CYS A 126 -8.90 -9.61 -15.52
C CYS A 126 -9.03 -11.13 -15.70
N GLU A 127 -8.44 -11.69 -16.73
CA GLU A 127 -8.43 -13.15 -16.96
C GLU A 127 -7.70 -13.91 -15.83
N LEU A 128 -6.63 -13.33 -15.32
CA LEU A 128 -5.77 -13.99 -14.33
C LEU A 128 -6.27 -13.83 -12.89
N LEU A 129 -6.72 -12.62 -12.53
CA LEU A 129 -7.02 -12.24 -11.15
C LEU A 129 -8.51 -11.97 -10.90
N GLY A 130 -9.32 -11.93 -11.96
CA GLY A 130 -10.74 -11.56 -11.92
C GLY A 130 -10.99 -10.11 -12.30
N GLU A 131 -12.28 -9.78 -12.47
CA GLU A 131 -12.72 -8.41 -12.79
C GLU A 131 -12.32 -7.43 -11.67
N GLY A 132 -11.78 -6.29 -12.05
CA GLY A 132 -11.34 -5.26 -11.11
C GLY A 132 -10.79 -4.02 -11.82
N ASP A 133 -10.60 -2.96 -11.05
CA ASP A 133 -9.97 -1.73 -11.51
C ASP A 133 -8.45 -1.82 -11.32
N TYR A 134 -7.73 -2.19 -12.36
CA TYR A 134 -6.27 -2.22 -12.33
C TYR A 134 -5.71 -0.82 -12.62
N TRP A 135 -5.34 -0.11 -11.56
CA TRP A 135 -4.82 1.25 -11.67
C TRP A 135 -3.57 1.28 -12.53
N VAL A 136 -3.41 2.37 -13.26
CA VAL A 136 -2.37 2.47 -14.29
C VAL A 136 -1.19 3.25 -13.77
N ARG A 137 0.02 2.72 -14.01
CA ARG A 137 1.24 3.53 -14.07
C ARG A 137 1.79 3.46 -15.50
N PRO A 138 1.84 4.60 -16.22
CA PRO A 138 2.39 4.59 -17.57
C PRO A 138 3.90 4.37 -17.53
N PRO A 139 4.49 3.64 -18.50
CA PRO A 139 5.92 3.58 -18.67
C PRO A 139 6.56 4.98 -18.67
N TYR A 140 7.68 5.12 -17.96
CA TYR A 140 8.38 6.40 -17.76
C TYR A 140 7.58 7.49 -17.03
N GLY A 141 6.38 7.19 -16.54
CA GLY A 141 5.48 8.15 -15.92
C GLY A 141 4.83 9.14 -16.89
N LEU A 142 4.87 8.86 -18.19
CA LEU A 142 4.46 9.77 -19.25
C LEU A 142 3.18 9.32 -19.95
N LEU A 143 2.20 10.22 -19.98
CA LEU A 143 1.00 10.16 -20.81
C LEU A 143 0.69 11.55 -21.35
N SER A 144 0.13 11.63 -22.54
CA SER A 144 -0.49 12.85 -23.05
C SER A 144 -1.77 13.18 -22.28
N GLU A 145 -2.26 14.39 -22.41
CA GLU A 145 -3.54 14.82 -21.84
C GLU A 145 -4.72 14.04 -22.43
N GLU A 146 -4.66 13.73 -23.74
CA GLU A 146 -5.68 12.94 -24.43
C GLU A 146 -5.73 11.51 -23.90
N GLU A 147 -4.59 10.85 -23.72
CA GLU A 147 -4.48 9.49 -23.18
C GLU A 147 -4.95 9.44 -21.72
N SER A 148 -4.53 10.41 -20.90
CA SER A 148 -4.94 10.50 -19.51
C SER A 148 -6.45 10.65 -19.36
N SER A 149 -7.06 11.54 -20.16
CA SER A 149 -8.51 11.81 -20.13
C SER A 149 -9.36 10.63 -20.61
N ALA A 150 -8.78 9.70 -21.38
CA ALA A 150 -9.45 8.51 -21.85
C ALA A 150 -9.47 7.36 -20.81
N LEU A 151 -8.71 7.47 -19.73
CA LEU A 151 -8.66 6.45 -18.68
C LEU A 151 -9.83 6.59 -17.70
N THR A 152 -10.45 5.46 -17.37
CA THR A 152 -11.50 5.37 -16.35
C THR A 152 -10.98 5.01 -14.97
N VAL A 153 -9.69 4.67 -14.88
CA VAL A 153 -8.99 4.31 -13.65
C VAL A 153 -7.96 5.37 -13.26
N PRO A 154 -7.55 5.45 -11.99
CA PRO A 154 -6.52 6.38 -11.53
C PRO A 154 -5.15 6.11 -12.19
N ILE A 155 -4.39 7.18 -12.38
CA ILE A 155 -3.01 7.14 -12.84
C ILE A 155 -2.11 7.34 -11.62
N ILE A 156 -1.18 6.42 -11.41
CA ILE A 156 -0.29 6.44 -10.25
C ILE A 156 1.15 6.66 -10.71
N ASN A 157 1.71 7.79 -10.37
CA ASN A 157 3.14 8.06 -10.49
C ASN A 157 3.80 7.96 -9.11
N TRP A 158 4.86 8.71 -8.84
CA TRP A 158 5.63 8.66 -7.60
C TRP A 158 6.06 10.06 -7.15
N SER A 159 6.38 10.21 -5.89
CA SER A 159 7.01 11.38 -5.30
C SER A 159 8.47 11.13 -4.95
N VAL A 160 8.88 9.88 -4.75
CA VAL A 160 10.27 9.49 -4.49
C VAL A 160 10.77 8.59 -5.62
N ASP A 161 11.67 9.10 -6.47
CA ASP A 161 12.37 8.32 -7.49
C ASP A 161 13.71 7.85 -6.92
N THR A 162 13.84 6.57 -6.73
CA THR A 162 15.07 5.98 -6.14
C THR A 162 16.22 5.87 -7.13
N GLU A 163 15.99 6.11 -8.41
CA GLU A 163 16.94 5.91 -9.51
C GLU A 163 17.59 4.50 -9.53
N ASP A 164 16.92 3.48 -9.01
CA ASP A 164 17.43 2.12 -8.88
C ASP A 164 17.68 1.45 -10.23
N TRP A 165 16.93 1.84 -11.25
CA TRP A 165 17.13 1.44 -12.65
C TRP A 165 18.47 1.90 -13.22
N LYS A 166 19.00 3.01 -12.73
CA LYS A 166 20.26 3.63 -13.12
C LYS A 166 21.40 3.23 -12.20
N SER A 167 21.15 3.20 -10.90
CA SER A 167 22.14 2.84 -9.89
C SER A 167 22.06 1.35 -9.57
N LYS A 168 23.20 0.65 -9.70
CA LYS A 168 23.33 -0.76 -9.26
C LYS A 168 23.87 -0.89 -7.85
N ASP A 169 23.85 0.17 -7.08
CA ASP A 169 24.38 0.28 -5.73
C ASP A 169 23.22 0.44 -4.74
N ALA A 170 22.98 -0.59 -3.93
CA ALA A 170 21.92 -0.59 -2.94
C ALA A 170 22.07 0.55 -1.91
N GLY A 171 23.31 0.94 -1.56
CA GLY A 171 23.56 2.05 -0.64
C GLY A 171 23.05 3.38 -1.20
N LYS A 172 23.28 3.66 -2.48
CA LYS A 172 22.77 4.88 -3.12
C LYS A 172 21.25 4.93 -3.20
N ILE A 173 20.64 3.78 -3.46
CA ILE A 173 19.18 3.65 -3.46
C ILE A 173 18.63 3.97 -2.06
N LEU A 174 19.24 3.39 -1.03
CA LEU A 174 18.88 3.64 0.38
C LEU A 174 19.08 5.10 0.78
N ASP A 175 20.18 5.73 0.38
CA ASP A 175 20.44 7.15 0.66
C ASP A 175 19.34 8.06 0.13
N ILE A 176 18.82 7.77 -1.07
CA ILE A 176 17.68 8.51 -1.66
C ILE A 176 16.42 8.25 -0.84
N ILE A 177 16.09 6.97 -0.57
CA ILE A 177 14.89 6.61 0.20
C ILE A 177 14.91 7.30 1.57
N TYR A 178 16.02 7.24 2.30
CA TYR A 178 16.11 7.81 3.64
C TYR A 178 16.06 9.33 3.68
N ARG A 179 16.58 9.98 2.65
CA ARG A 179 16.59 11.45 2.53
C ARG A 179 15.22 12.01 2.13
N ASP A 180 14.55 11.35 1.17
CA ASP A 180 13.43 11.96 0.45
C ASP A 180 12.06 11.42 0.87
N THR A 181 12.01 10.30 1.63
CA THR A 181 10.73 9.71 2.04
C THR A 181 10.12 10.46 3.22
N GLY A 182 8.90 10.92 3.02
CA GLY A 182 8.03 11.50 4.03
C GLY A 182 6.69 10.77 4.15
N ASP A 183 5.86 11.24 5.07
CA ASP A 183 4.51 10.71 5.25
C ASP A 183 3.64 11.00 4.01
N GLY A 184 2.94 9.97 3.52
CA GLY A 184 2.09 10.06 2.34
C GLY A 184 2.82 9.89 1.00
N ASP A 185 4.11 9.58 0.99
CA ASP A 185 4.87 9.42 -0.25
C ASP A 185 4.64 8.06 -0.93
N ILE A 186 4.79 8.07 -2.24
CA ILE A 186 4.81 6.89 -3.12
C ILE A 186 6.24 6.73 -3.63
N ILE A 187 6.88 5.60 -3.29
CA ILE A 187 8.27 5.31 -3.62
C ILE A 187 8.33 4.41 -4.85
N LEU A 188 9.07 4.81 -5.88
CA LEU A 188 9.34 4.03 -7.08
C LEU A 188 10.58 3.17 -6.90
N LEU A 189 10.43 1.88 -7.21
CA LEU A 189 11.48 0.88 -7.38
C LEU A 189 11.14 -0.06 -8.55
N HIS A 190 12.06 -0.95 -8.90
CA HIS A 190 11.85 -1.97 -9.92
C HIS A 190 12.24 -3.36 -9.36
N ASP A 191 11.35 -4.33 -9.45
CA ASP A 191 11.56 -5.68 -8.92
C ASP A 191 12.39 -6.60 -9.84
N ARG A 192 13.04 -6.01 -10.84
CA ARG A 192 13.92 -6.70 -11.81
C ARG A 192 15.38 -6.81 -11.37
N TYR A 193 15.78 -6.03 -10.37
CA TYR A 193 17.17 -5.92 -9.96
C TYR A 193 17.36 -6.38 -8.51
N ARG A 194 18.36 -7.26 -8.28
CA ARG A 194 18.66 -7.76 -6.93
C ARG A 194 19.01 -6.66 -5.94
N ASN A 195 19.69 -5.60 -6.42
CA ASN A 195 20.06 -4.47 -5.58
C ASN A 195 18.85 -3.64 -5.17
N SER A 196 17.85 -3.49 -6.05
CA SER A 196 16.57 -2.85 -5.73
C SER A 196 15.81 -3.64 -4.67
N VAL A 197 15.71 -4.96 -4.84
CA VAL A 197 15.08 -5.84 -3.84
C VAL A 197 15.79 -5.75 -2.50
N SER A 198 17.13 -5.84 -2.49
CA SER A 198 17.91 -5.72 -1.25
C SER A 198 17.73 -4.36 -0.58
N ALA A 199 17.73 -3.26 -1.35
CA ALA A 199 17.50 -1.92 -0.82
C ALA A 199 16.07 -1.75 -0.30
N ALA A 200 15.07 -2.24 -1.05
CA ALA A 200 13.67 -2.18 -0.63
C ALA A 200 13.44 -2.83 0.73
N LEU A 201 13.94 -4.06 0.93
CA LEU A 201 13.76 -4.78 2.19
C LEU A 201 14.51 -4.13 3.37
N GLN A 202 15.70 -3.57 3.13
CA GLN A 202 16.42 -2.80 4.15
C GLN A 202 15.71 -1.47 4.46
N ALA A 203 15.15 -0.82 3.45
CA ALA A 203 14.36 0.41 3.64
C ALA A 203 13.11 0.14 4.47
N VAL A 204 12.43 -1.00 4.24
CA VAL A 204 11.29 -1.41 5.07
C VAL A 204 11.70 -1.56 6.52
N ASP A 205 12.78 -2.31 6.81
CA ASP A 205 13.28 -2.51 8.17
C ASP A 205 13.60 -1.18 8.87
N HIS A 206 14.24 -0.26 8.17
CA HIS A 206 14.63 1.04 8.71
C HIS A 206 13.43 1.97 8.94
N LEU A 207 12.55 2.12 7.95
CA LEU A 207 11.41 3.02 8.04
C LEU A 207 10.36 2.53 9.05
N GLN A 208 10.16 1.21 9.21
CA GLN A 208 9.32 0.66 10.28
C GLN A 208 9.83 1.05 11.67
N GLN A 209 11.16 1.04 11.90
CA GLN A 209 11.78 1.52 13.15
C GLN A 209 11.57 3.02 13.38
N GLN A 210 11.30 3.79 12.31
CA GLN A 210 11.00 5.22 12.36
C GLN A 210 9.48 5.53 12.47
N GLY A 211 8.67 4.50 12.68
CA GLY A 211 7.22 4.63 12.84
C GLY A 211 6.41 4.69 11.54
N TYR A 212 7.03 4.37 10.39
CA TYR A 212 6.28 4.24 9.13
C TYR A 212 5.53 2.91 9.06
N ARG A 213 4.32 2.97 8.49
CA ARG A 213 3.55 1.81 8.05
C ARG A 213 3.49 1.77 6.53
N PHE A 214 3.79 0.61 5.99
CA PHE A 214 3.72 0.36 4.56
C PHE A 214 2.33 -0.13 4.20
N VAL A 215 1.74 0.50 3.21
CA VAL A 215 0.41 0.19 2.69
C VAL A 215 0.42 0.18 1.16
N THR A 216 -0.59 -0.40 0.54
CA THR A 216 -0.77 -0.27 -0.91
C THR A 216 -1.12 1.17 -1.27
N VAL A 217 -0.99 1.55 -2.55
CA VAL A 217 -1.38 2.90 -3.00
C VAL A 217 -2.88 3.15 -2.76
N ALA A 218 -3.72 2.13 -2.99
CA ALA A 218 -5.15 2.23 -2.75
C ALA A 218 -5.47 2.50 -1.26
N GLU A 219 -4.82 1.76 -0.36
CA GLU A 219 -4.95 1.96 1.08
C GLU A 219 -4.42 3.34 1.49
N LEU A 220 -3.29 3.79 0.92
CA LEU A 220 -2.71 5.10 1.22
C LEU A 220 -3.67 6.24 0.90
N LEU A 221 -4.27 6.23 -0.30
CA LEU A 221 -5.27 7.24 -0.69
C LEU A 221 -6.51 7.18 0.22
N ALA A 222 -7.02 5.98 0.51
CA ALA A 222 -8.17 5.78 1.38
C ALA A 222 -7.93 6.29 2.81
N LEU A 223 -6.76 6.02 3.39
CA LEU A 223 -6.37 6.52 4.72
C LEU A 223 -6.29 8.05 4.78
N ARG A 224 -6.08 8.70 3.65
CA ARG A 224 -6.08 10.17 3.53
C ARG A 224 -7.45 10.76 3.13
N GLY A 225 -8.49 9.92 3.04
CA GLY A 225 -9.82 10.35 2.62
C GLY A 225 -9.89 10.81 1.16
N ILE A 226 -8.91 10.40 0.34
CA ILE A 226 -8.87 10.71 -1.09
C ILE A 226 -9.65 9.63 -1.84
N THR A 227 -10.72 10.03 -2.52
CA THR A 227 -11.43 9.17 -3.48
C THR A 227 -10.74 9.29 -4.83
N PRO A 228 -10.08 8.24 -5.32
CA PRO A 228 -9.37 8.32 -6.59
C PRO A 228 -10.33 8.39 -7.77
N GLU A 229 -9.99 9.24 -8.76
CA GLU A 229 -10.79 9.48 -9.96
C GLU A 229 -10.06 8.98 -11.21
N GLY A 230 -10.82 8.49 -12.20
CA GLY A 230 -10.26 8.05 -13.48
C GLY A 230 -9.56 9.20 -14.22
N GLY A 231 -8.43 8.91 -14.85
CA GLY A 231 -7.62 9.89 -15.58
C GLY A 231 -6.84 10.88 -14.72
N VAL A 232 -7.06 10.89 -13.41
CA VAL A 232 -6.33 11.78 -12.49
C VAL A 232 -5.02 11.14 -12.04
N THR A 233 -3.93 11.91 -12.07
CA THR A 233 -2.60 11.46 -11.67
C THR A 233 -2.31 11.75 -10.20
N TYR A 234 -2.01 10.70 -9.45
CA TYR A 234 -1.58 10.75 -8.05
C TYR A 234 -0.10 10.44 -7.94
N ARG A 235 0.65 11.29 -7.21
CA ARG A 235 2.09 11.13 -6.98
C ARG A 235 2.40 10.89 -5.51
N GLN A 236 1.49 11.27 -4.63
CA GLN A 236 1.56 11.18 -3.16
C GLN A 236 0.15 11.35 -2.59
N ALA A 237 -0.01 11.11 -1.29
CA ALA A 237 -1.26 11.33 -0.56
C ALA A 237 -0.97 12.16 0.73
N LYS A 238 -0.84 13.46 0.55
CA LYS A 238 -0.58 14.44 1.63
C LYS A 238 -1.76 15.35 1.85
#